data_c1bc73c98753d849023dbeb23bfcad43
#
_entry.id   c1bc73c98753d849023dbeb23bfcad43
#
_cell.length_a   1.000
_cell.length_b   1.000
_cell.length_c   1.000
_cell.angle_alpha   90.00
_cell.angle_beta   90.00
_cell.angle_gamma   90.00
#
_symmetry.space_group_name_H-M   'P 1'
#
loop_
_entity.id
_entity.type
_entity.pdbx_description
1 polymer ?
#
loop_
_entity_poly.entity_id
_entity_poly.type
_entity_poly.pdbx_seq_one_letter_code
_entity_poly.pdbx_strand_id
1 'polypeptide(L)'
;MATTADFRNGMVIEYNNGLYTIVQFQHVKPGKGPAFVRTKLKNITTGRVIENTFTSGVKVTAARVERRPYQYLYKDDMGFVFMHNETFEQITINKDMIENPEFLKEGDTCEVVVHAETENVLSVDLPQFVVMEVTYTEPGLRGDTATNTLKQATIETGSTIMVPLFVETGEKIKIDTRDKSYVERVKE
;
A
#
# COMPACT_ATOMS: atom_id res chain seq x y z
N MET A 1 2.02 -26.62 7.79
CA MET A 1 1.18 -26.08 8.88
C MET A 1 2.10 -25.40 9.87
N ALA A 2 1.76 -24.21 10.31
CA ALA A 2 2.48 -23.46 11.34
C ALA A 2 1.64 -23.39 12.62
N THR A 3 2.24 -22.94 13.71
CA THR A 3 1.56 -22.69 14.97
C THR A 3 1.80 -21.23 15.39
N THR A 4 1.12 -20.75 16.42
CA THR A 4 1.39 -19.40 16.96
C THR A 4 2.81 -19.21 17.47
N ALA A 5 3.56 -20.30 17.72
CA ALA A 5 4.98 -20.22 18.09
C ALA A 5 5.89 -19.78 16.92
N ASP A 6 5.41 -20.03 15.68
CA ASP A 6 6.13 -19.69 14.45
C ASP A 6 5.83 -18.28 13.95
N PHE A 7 4.98 -17.51 14.65
CA PHE A 7 4.59 -16.18 14.23
C PHE A 7 5.78 -15.23 14.14
N ARG A 8 5.81 -14.49 13.05
CA ARG A 8 6.75 -13.40 12.80
C ARG A 8 6.08 -12.30 11.99
N ASN A 9 6.55 -11.08 12.12
CA ASN A 9 6.07 -9.98 11.32
C ASN A 9 6.36 -10.25 9.83
N GLY A 10 5.38 -9.98 8.97
CA GLY A 10 5.42 -10.27 7.55
C GLY A 10 4.97 -11.69 7.16
N MET A 11 4.75 -12.60 8.12
CA MET A 11 4.20 -13.92 7.85
C MET A 11 2.76 -13.78 7.35
N VAL A 12 2.42 -14.50 6.29
CA VAL A 12 1.06 -14.55 5.75
C VAL A 12 0.37 -15.82 6.22
N ILE A 13 -0.85 -15.68 6.72
CA ILE A 13 -1.69 -16.76 7.19
C ILE A 13 -3.10 -16.69 6.57
N GLU A 14 -3.75 -17.83 6.44
CA GLU A 14 -5.17 -17.90 6.15
C GLU A 14 -5.98 -17.66 7.44
N TYR A 15 -6.91 -16.73 7.37
CA TYR A 15 -7.80 -16.41 8.47
C TYR A 15 -9.15 -15.90 7.92
N ASN A 16 -10.27 -16.41 8.44
CA ASN A 16 -11.63 -16.02 8.02
C ASN A 16 -11.82 -15.94 6.50
N ASN A 17 -11.42 -16.97 5.77
CA ASN A 17 -11.49 -17.07 4.31
C ASN A 17 -10.73 -15.96 3.54
N GLY A 18 -9.71 -15.38 4.17
CA GLY A 18 -8.85 -14.38 3.56
C GLY A 18 -7.39 -14.61 3.91
N LEU A 19 -6.51 -13.92 3.19
CA LEU A 19 -5.08 -13.91 3.46
C LEU A 19 -4.71 -12.65 4.23
N TYR A 20 -4.01 -12.86 5.34
CA TYR A 20 -3.61 -11.78 6.24
C TYR A 20 -2.12 -11.83 6.54
N THR A 21 -1.49 -10.67 6.47
CA THR A 21 -0.12 -10.48 6.94
C THR A 21 -0.12 -10.15 8.42
N ILE A 22 0.69 -10.85 9.21
CA ILE A 22 0.93 -10.51 10.61
C ILE A 22 1.80 -9.25 10.66
N VAL A 23 1.23 -8.12 11.03
CA VAL A 23 1.97 -6.85 11.14
C VAL A 23 2.53 -6.62 12.53
N GLN A 24 1.89 -7.20 13.54
CA GLN A 24 2.35 -7.16 14.93
C GLN A 24 1.82 -8.39 15.69
N PHE A 25 2.63 -8.94 16.59
CA PHE A 25 2.17 -9.99 17.50
C PHE A 25 2.85 -9.84 18.87
N GLN A 26 2.16 -10.34 19.89
CA GLN A 26 2.65 -10.35 21.27
C GLN A 26 2.22 -11.62 21.98
N HIS A 27 3.18 -12.40 22.45
CA HIS A 27 2.92 -13.54 23.33
C HIS A 27 2.62 -13.05 24.75
N VAL A 28 1.50 -13.49 25.32
CA VAL A 28 1.08 -13.14 26.68
C VAL A 28 0.91 -14.43 27.48
N LYS A 29 1.62 -14.50 28.60
CA LYS A 29 1.45 -15.54 29.62
C LYS A 29 0.85 -14.90 30.86
N PRO A 30 -0.48 -14.94 31.04
CA PRO A 30 -1.09 -14.39 32.25
C PRO A 30 -0.69 -15.25 33.47
N GLY A 31 -0.65 -14.63 34.66
CA GLY A 31 -0.39 -15.37 35.91
C GLY A 31 -1.47 -16.40 36.24
N LYS A 32 -2.68 -16.21 35.74
CA LYS A 32 -3.80 -17.16 35.80
C LYS A 32 -4.46 -17.24 34.41
N GLY A 33 -4.69 -18.46 33.92
CA GLY A 33 -5.29 -18.73 32.62
C GLY A 33 -4.34 -19.18 31.52
N PRO A 34 -4.87 -19.61 30.37
CA PRO A 34 -4.07 -20.10 29.25
C PRO A 34 -3.27 -18.97 28.59
N ALA A 35 -2.09 -19.31 28.10
CA ALA A 35 -1.30 -18.38 27.29
C ALA A 35 -1.97 -18.09 25.95
N PHE A 36 -1.80 -16.88 25.45
CA PHE A 36 -2.38 -16.44 24.17
C PHE A 36 -1.45 -15.50 23.42
N VAL A 37 -1.75 -15.30 22.14
CA VAL A 37 -0.99 -14.38 21.27
C VAL A 37 -1.95 -13.34 20.71
N ARG A 38 -1.73 -12.08 21.05
CA ARG A 38 -2.42 -10.94 20.42
C ARG A 38 -1.75 -10.65 19.09
N THR A 39 -2.54 -10.41 18.06
CA THR A 39 -2.03 -10.12 16.72
C THR A 39 -2.76 -8.93 16.11
N LYS A 40 -2.04 -8.15 15.29
CA LYS A 40 -2.62 -7.27 14.29
C LYS A 40 -2.41 -7.91 12.93
N LEU A 41 -3.50 -8.09 12.21
CA LEU A 41 -3.55 -8.78 10.94
C LEU A 41 -4.00 -7.79 9.86
N LYS A 42 -3.16 -7.56 8.84
CA LYS A 42 -3.52 -6.75 7.67
C LYS A 42 -4.02 -7.68 6.56
N ASN A 43 -5.26 -7.51 6.13
CA ASN A 43 -5.79 -8.22 4.97
C ASN A 43 -5.03 -7.78 3.71
N ILE A 44 -4.49 -8.74 2.95
CA ILE A 44 -3.64 -8.45 1.79
C ILE A 44 -4.44 -7.78 0.67
N THR A 45 -5.68 -8.22 0.44
CA THR A 45 -6.52 -7.72 -0.66
C THR A 45 -7.15 -6.36 -0.34
N THR A 46 -7.66 -6.18 0.88
CA THR A 46 -8.42 -4.97 1.25
C THR A 46 -7.59 -3.93 1.99
N GLY A 47 -6.37 -4.27 2.41
CA GLY A 47 -5.51 -3.41 3.25
C GLY A 47 -6.00 -3.21 4.70
N ARG A 48 -7.20 -3.69 5.03
CA ARG A 48 -7.82 -3.49 6.35
C ARG A 48 -7.05 -4.22 7.45
N VAL A 49 -6.79 -3.52 8.54
CA VAL A 49 -6.16 -4.09 9.74
C VAL A 49 -7.22 -4.46 10.77
N ILE A 50 -7.11 -5.68 11.29
CA ILE A 50 -7.93 -6.19 12.38
C ILE A 50 -7.04 -6.67 13.53
N GLU A 51 -7.58 -6.67 14.74
CA GLU A 51 -6.94 -7.31 15.89
C GLU A 51 -7.58 -8.67 16.14
N ASN A 52 -6.75 -9.67 16.39
CA ASN A 52 -7.20 -11.00 16.78
C ASN A 52 -6.31 -11.61 17.85
N THR A 53 -6.91 -12.43 18.71
CA THR A 53 -6.20 -13.15 19.76
C THR A 53 -6.31 -14.65 19.51
N PHE A 54 -5.16 -15.29 19.34
CA PHE A 54 -5.07 -16.75 19.20
C PHE A 54 -4.69 -17.40 20.53
N THR A 55 -5.26 -18.55 20.81
CA THR A 55 -4.75 -19.39 21.89
C THR A 55 -3.32 -19.84 21.56
N SER A 56 -2.42 -19.83 22.55
CA SER A 56 -1.04 -20.30 22.34
C SER A 56 -1.02 -21.75 21.87
N GLY A 57 -0.21 -22.04 20.84
CA GLY A 57 -0.09 -23.37 20.25
C GLY A 57 -1.16 -23.72 19.19
N VAL A 58 -2.12 -22.85 18.93
CA VAL A 58 -3.11 -23.07 17.85
C VAL A 58 -2.40 -23.21 16.50
N LYS A 59 -2.86 -24.18 15.69
CA LYS A 59 -2.39 -24.39 14.32
C LYS A 59 -3.02 -23.36 13.39
N VAL A 60 -2.21 -22.82 12.48
CA VAL A 60 -2.62 -21.90 11.42
C VAL A 60 -2.08 -22.40 10.08
N THR A 61 -2.79 -22.10 8.99
CA THR A 61 -2.30 -22.34 7.65
C THR A 61 -1.46 -21.14 7.22
N ALA A 62 -0.16 -21.37 7.03
CA ALA A 62 0.71 -20.36 6.43
C ALA A 62 0.52 -20.36 4.91
N ALA A 63 0.38 -19.21 4.29
CA ALA A 63 0.33 -19.04 2.84
C ALA A 63 1.64 -18.44 2.34
N ARG A 64 2.10 -18.88 1.17
CA ARG A 64 3.25 -18.30 0.49
C ARG A 64 2.76 -17.26 -0.49
N VAL A 65 3.28 -16.05 -0.36
CA VAL A 65 3.06 -14.97 -1.32
C VAL A 65 4.38 -14.55 -1.94
N GLU A 66 4.32 -14.16 -3.20
CA GLU A 66 5.44 -13.64 -3.97
C GLU A 66 5.13 -12.21 -4.38
N ARG A 67 6.18 -11.36 -4.42
CA ARG A 67 6.13 -10.01 -4.97
C ARG A 67 6.88 -10.03 -6.27
N ARG A 68 6.18 -9.68 -7.35
CA ARG A 68 6.75 -9.70 -8.70
C ARG A 68 6.72 -8.28 -9.28
N PRO A 69 7.83 -7.81 -9.87
CA PRO A 69 7.90 -6.47 -10.43
C PRO A 69 7.14 -6.41 -11.76
N TYR A 70 6.18 -5.49 -11.83
CA TYR A 70 5.40 -5.18 -13.02
C TYR A 70 5.47 -3.69 -13.31
N GLN A 71 5.49 -3.33 -14.59
CA GLN A 71 5.38 -1.96 -15.05
C GLN A 71 3.91 -1.63 -15.32
N TYR A 72 3.42 -0.52 -14.78
CA TYR A 72 2.11 -0.01 -15.13
C TYR A 72 2.15 0.61 -16.52
N LEU A 73 1.26 0.20 -17.41
CA LEU A 73 1.20 0.67 -18.80
C LEU A 73 0.11 1.72 -18.98
N TYR A 74 -1.15 1.36 -18.77
CA TYR A 74 -2.30 2.25 -18.96
C TYR A 74 -3.54 1.70 -18.25
N LYS A 75 -4.59 2.51 -18.25
CA LYS A 75 -5.92 2.11 -17.78
C LYS A 75 -6.87 2.02 -18.95
N ASP A 76 -7.67 0.96 -19.00
CA ASP A 76 -8.78 0.78 -19.93
C ASP A 76 -10.12 0.56 -19.20
N ASP A 77 -11.17 0.18 -19.95
CA ASP A 77 -12.50 -0.06 -19.39
C ASP A 77 -12.57 -1.31 -18.51
N MET A 78 -11.61 -2.22 -18.63
CA MET A 78 -11.54 -3.46 -17.86
C MET A 78 -10.70 -3.30 -16.57
N GLY A 79 -9.82 -2.30 -16.51
CA GLY A 79 -8.98 -2.05 -15.33
C GLY A 79 -7.65 -1.41 -15.65
N PHE A 80 -6.66 -1.74 -14.84
CA PHE A 80 -5.29 -1.24 -14.95
C PHE A 80 -4.41 -2.33 -15.56
N VAL A 81 -3.73 -2.01 -16.65
CA VAL A 81 -2.90 -2.96 -17.39
C VAL A 81 -1.45 -2.84 -16.93
N PHE A 82 -0.89 -3.96 -16.51
CA PHE A 82 0.49 -4.09 -16.06
C PHE A 82 1.23 -5.12 -16.91
N MET A 83 2.52 -4.93 -17.09
CA MET A 83 3.41 -5.82 -17.83
C MET A 83 4.51 -6.34 -16.91
N HIS A 84 4.71 -7.64 -16.87
CA HIS A 84 5.79 -8.26 -16.12
C HIS A 84 7.15 -7.83 -16.66
N ASN A 85 8.08 -7.37 -15.82
CA ASN A 85 9.34 -6.78 -16.25
C ASN A 85 10.30 -7.77 -16.96
N GLU A 86 10.14 -9.07 -16.72
CA GLU A 86 11.01 -10.11 -17.30
C GLU A 86 10.34 -10.87 -18.45
N THR A 87 9.07 -11.29 -18.26
CA THR A 87 8.37 -12.13 -19.25
C THR A 87 7.61 -11.31 -20.29
N PHE A 88 7.38 -10.01 -20.03
CA PHE A 88 6.59 -9.08 -20.84
C PHE A 88 5.12 -9.47 -21.01
N GLU A 89 4.66 -10.44 -20.22
CA GLU A 89 3.25 -10.79 -20.16
C GLU A 89 2.43 -9.67 -19.53
N GLN A 90 1.28 -9.39 -20.14
CA GLN A 90 0.37 -8.35 -19.66
C GLN A 90 -0.76 -8.97 -18.85
N ILE A 91 -1.13 -8.30 -17.76
CA ILE A 91 -2.28 -8.64 -16.93
C ILE A 91 -3.13 -7.40 -16.68
N THR A 92 -4.44 -7.60 -16.59
CA THR A 92 -5.38 -6.53 -16.20
C THR A 92 -5.80 -6.74 -14.76
N ILE A 93 -5.66 -5.71 -13.94
CA ILE A 93 -5.94 -5.74 -12.50
C ILE A 93 -7.06 -4.75 -12.18
N ASN A 94 -8.03 -5.21 -11.41
CA ASN A 94 -9.14 -4.37 -10.95
C ASN A 94 -8.67 -3.29 -9.98
N LYS A 95 -9.34 -2.14 -10.03
CA LYS A 95 -9.06 -1.00 -9.16
C LYS A 95 -9.03 -1.38 -7.66
N ASP A 96 -9.91 -2.27 -7.24
CA ASP A 96 -10.06 -2.65 -5.82
C ASP A 96 -8.85 -3.41 -5.26
N MET A 97 -7.98 -3.93 -6.13
CA MET A 97 -6.72 -4.59 -5.76
C MET A 97 -5.54 -3.64 -5.65
N ILE A 98 -5.72 -2.35 -5.96
CA ILE A 98 -4.67 -1.33 -5.98
C ILE A 98 -4.98 -0.30 -4.90
N GLU A 99 -4.10 -0.20 -3.90
CA GLU A 99 -4.22 0.85 -2.89
C GLU A 99 -3.72 2.17 -3.48
N ASN A 100 -4.56 3.21 -3.43
CA ASN A 100 -4.26 4.56 -3.94
C ASN A 100 -3.87 4.62 -5.43
N PRO A 101 -4.71 4.06 -6.34
CA PRO A 101 -4.41 4.00 -7.77
C PRO A 101 -4.28 5.38 -8.44
N GLU A 102 -4.72 6.43 -7.76
CA GLU A 102 -4.57 7.83 -8.19
C GLU A 102 -3.10 8.31 -8.25
N PHE A 103 -2.17 7.58 -7.65
CA PHE A 103 -0.74 7.87 -7.71
C PHE A 103 0.03 6.98 -8.70
N LEU A 104 -0.68 6.18 -9.50
CA LEU A 104 -0.07 5.43 -10.59
C LEU A 104 0.20 6.34 -11.78
N LYS A 105 1.43 6.31 -12.23
CA LYS A 105 1.89 6.94 -13.46
C LYS A 105 2.35 5.91 -14.45
N GLU A 106 2.02 6.09 -15.74
CA GLU A 106 2.49 5.21 -16.81
C GLU A 106 4.00 5.08 -16.80
N GLY A 107 4.49 3.85 -16.84
CA GLY A 107 5.90 3.52 -16.74
C GLY A 107 6.40 3.22 -15.33
N ASP A 108 5.62 3.48 -14.28
CA ASP A 108 6.01 3.15 -12.91
C ASP A 108 6.12 1.63 -12.71
N THR A 109 7.15 1.21 -11.98
CA THR A 109 7.29 -0.18 -11.55
C THR A 109 6.62 -0.37 -10.19
N CYS A 110 5.67 -1.31 -10.15
CA CYS A 110 4.93 -1.70 -8.95
C CYS A 110 5.24 -3.15 -8.60
N GLU A 111 4.96 -3.53 -7.36
CA GLU A 111 5.04 -4.91 -6.92
C GLU A 111 3.64 -5.54 -6.92
N VAL A 112 3.42 -6.52 -7.79
CA VAL A 112 2.21 -7.33 -7.80
C VAL A 112 2.38 -8.47 -6.80
N VAL A 113 1.51 -8.51 -5.81
CA VAL A 113 1.49 -9.56 -4.78
C VAL A 113 0.64 -10.72 -5.28
N VAL A 114 1.26 -11.90 -5.39
CA VAL A 114 0.64 -13.09 -5.96
C VAL A 114 0.67 -14.21 -4.93
N HIS A 115 -0.41 -14.98 -4.84
CA HIS A 115 -0.44 -16.22 -4.08
C HIS A 115 0.35 -17.30 -4.83
N ALA A 116 1.47 -17.77 -4.27
CA ALA A 116 2.43 -18.61 -4.98
C ALA A 116 1.88 -19.96 -5.46
N GLU A 117 0.88 -20.51 -4.77
CA GLU A 117 0.32 -21.83 -5.11
C GLU A 117 -0.80 -21.74 -6.16
N THR A 118 -1.58 -20.67 -6.14
CA THR A 118 -2.74 -20.50 -7.04
C THR A 118 -2.49 -19.53 -8.18
N GLU A 119 -1.36 -18.82 -8.18
CA GLU A 119 -0.99 -17.77 -9.14
C GLU A 119 -2.01 -16.59 -9.18
N ASN A 120 -2.87 -16.48 -8.18
CA ASN A 120 -3.86 -15.42 -8.09
C ASN A 120 -3.22 -14.12 -7.63
N VAL A 121 -3.53 -13.02 -8.33
CA VAL A 121 -3.18 -11.67 -7.89
C VAL A 121 -4.00 -11.31 -6.65
N LEU A 122 -3.33 -10.85 -5.61
CA LEU A 122 -3.93 -10.47 -4.34
C LEU A 122 -4.03 -8.95 -4.17
N SER A 123 -2.98 -8.23 -4.53
CA SER A 123 -2.89 -6.77 -4.46
C SER A 123 -1.75 -6.23 -5.32
N VAL A 124 -1.72 -4.92 -5.48
CA VAL A 124 -0.60 -4.19 -6.09
C VAL A 124 -0.09 -3.17 -5.10
N ASP A 125 1.20 -3.27 -4.77
CA ASP A 125 1.90 -2.31 -3.93
C ASP A 125 2.60 -1.28 -4.83
N LEU A 126 2.23 -0.01 -4.69
CA LEU A 126 2.89 1.09 -5.37
C LEU A 126 4.26 1.36 -4.76
N PRO A 127 5.19 2.01 -5.50
CA PRO A 127 6.38 2.59 -4.89
C PRO A 127 6.00 3.47 -3.70
N GLN A 128 6.75 3.38 -2.61
CA GLN A 128 6.47 4.21 -1.43
C GLN A 128 6.45 5.70 -1.75
N PHE A 129 7.37 6.13 -2.61
CA PHE A 129 7.49 7.52 -3.04
C PHE A 129 7.33 7.61 -4.56
N VAL A 130 6.55 8.58 -4.99
CA VAL A 130 6.39 8.94 -6.40
C VAL A 130 6.68 10.42 -6.60
N VAL A 131 7.16 10.77 -7.79
CA VAL A 131 7.39 12.16 -8.18
C VAL A 131 6.34 12.55 -9.18
N MET A 132 5.58 13.61 -8.87
CA MET A 132 4.48 14.09 -9.70
C MET A 132 4.56 15.60 -9.90
N GLU A 133 4.15 16.04 -11.09
CA GLU A 133 4.03 17.47 -11.40
C GLU A 133 2.71 18.01 -10.85
N VAL A 134 2.77 19.19 -10.25
CA VAL A 134 1.59 19.97 -9.86
C VAL A 134 1.04 20.68 -11.09
N THR A 135 -0.11 20.25 -11.57
CA THR A 135 -0.75 20.83 -12.77
C THR A 135 -1.57 22.08 -12.45
N TYR A 136 -2.07 22.18 -11.22
CA TYR A 136 -2.80 23.36 -10.74
C TYR A 136 -2.73 23.48 -9.22
N THR A 137 -2.53 24.69 -8.74
CA THR A 137 -2.73 25.09 -7.34
C THR A 137 -2.99 26.57 -7.25
N GLU A 138 -3.77 27.00 -6.26
CA GLU A 138 -3.98 28.42 -6.01
C GLU A 138 -2.70 29.09 -5.49
N PRO A 139 -2.46 30.37 -5.80
CA PRO A 139 -1.37 31.12 -5.20
C PRO A 139 -1.51 31.15 -3.67
N GLY A 140 -0.40 30.93 -2.96
CA GLY A 140 -0.38 31.09 -1.50
C GLY A 140 -0.61 32.57 -1.15
N LEU A 141 -1.64 32.86 -0.36
CA LEU A 141 -1.89 34.21 0.12
C LEU A 141 -0.77 34.62 1.10
N ARG A 142 -0.09 35.76 0.79
CA ARG A 142 0.84 36.39 1.72
C ARG A 142 0.03 36.99 2.88
N GLY A 143 0.15 36.41 4.06
CA GLY A 143 -0.53 36.91 5.26
C GLY A 143 -0.98 35.82 6.25
N ASP A 144 -1.09 34.58 5.82
CA ASP A 144 -1.35 33.45 6.71
C ASP A 144 -0.04 33.05 7.41
N THR A 145 0.19 33.64 8.59
CA THR A 145 1.37 33.37 9.43
C THR A 145 1.26 32.10 10.25
N ALA A 146 0.26 31.24 9.99
CA ALA A 146 0.17 29.94 10.62
C ALA A 146 1.22 28.99 10.03
N THR A 147 2.25 28.71 10.76
CA THR A 147 3.19 27.60 10.53
C THR A 147 2.38 26.32 10.37
N ASN A 148 2.44 25.67 9.20
CA ASN A 148 1.73 24.47 8.75
C ASN A 148 0.41 24.68 7.99
N THR A 149 0.16 25.83 7.41
CA THR A 149 -0.98 26.01 6.49
C THR A 149 -0.68 25.26 5.18
N LEU A 150 -1.59 24.38 4.81
CA LEU A 150 -1.57 23.63 3.56
C LEU A 150 -2.61 24.19 2.59
N LYS A 151 -2.36 24.04 1.30
CA LYS A 151 -3.32 24.33 0.23
C LYS A 151 -3.51 23.10 -0.65
N GLN A 152 -4.61 23.07 -1.37
CA GLN A 152 -4.90 21.99 -2.31
C GLN A 152 -4.12 22.21 -3.61
N ALA A 153 -3.53 21.11 -4.11
CA ALA A 153 -2.89 21.05 -5.42
C ALA A 153 -3.44 19.88 -6.22
N THR A 154 -3.61 20.08 -7.52
CA THR A 154 -3.92 19.01 -8.46
C THR A 154 -2.63 18.52 -9.09
N ILE A 155 -2.42 17.22 -9.12
CA ILE A 155 -1.26 16.57 -9.71
C ILE A 155 -1.57 16.03 -11.11
N GLU A 156 -0.53 15.64 -11.87
CA GLU A 156 -0.62 15.22 -13.27
C GLU A 156 -1.59 14.07 -13.54
N THR A 157 -1.90 13.24 -12.54
CA THR A 157 -2.91 12.17 -12.64
C THR A 157 -4.36 12.65 -12.47
N GLY A 158 -4.56 13.95 -12.22
CA GLY A 158 -5.87 14.58 -11.99
C GLY A 158 -6.36 14.51 -10.54
N SER A 159 -5.62 13.87 -9.65
CA SER A 159 -5.96 13.78 -8.23
C SER A 159 -5.46 14.99 -7.45
N THR A 160 -5.98 15.18 -6.25
CA THR A 160 -5.65 16.31 -5.38
C THR A 160 -4.88 15.85 -4.15
N ILE A 161 -3.95 16.69 -3.72
CA ILE A 161 -3.13 16.49 -2.53
C ILE A 161 -2.96 17.81 -1.78
N MET A 162 -2.76 17.75 -0.48
CA MET A 162 -2.44 18.93 0.34
C MET A 162 -0.94 19.19 0.32
N VAL A 163 -0.56 20.42 -0.05
CA VAL A 163 0.83 20.86 -0.16
C VAL A 163 1.08 22.14 0.63
N PRO A 164 2.32 22.43 1.03
CA PRO A 164 2.67 23.71 1.62
C PRO A 164 2.35 24.89 0.70
N LEU A 165 2.10 26.06 1.28
CA LEU A 165 1.72 27.29 0.54
C LEU A 165 2.73 27.72 -0.52
N PHE A 166 4.01 27.39 -0.35
CA PHE A 166 5.08 27.79 -1.27
C PHE A 166 5.16 26.95 -2.55
N VAL A 167 4.42 25.83 -2.62
CA VAL A 167 4.40 25.00 -3.83
C VAL A 167 3.59 25.69 -4.91
N GLU A 168 4.14 25.75 -6.13
CA GLU A 168 3.54 26.42 -7.28
C GLU A 168 3.18 25.44 -8.39
N THR A 169 2.30 25.89 -9.29
CA THR A 169 1.97 25.13 -10.51
C THR A 169 3.20 24.94 -11.38
N GLY A 170 3.40 23.74 -11.93
CA GLY A 170 4.57 23.35 -12.73
C GLY A 170 5.71 22.76 -11.92
N GLU A 171 5.66 22.81 -10.59
CA GLU A 171 6.69 22.21 -9.75
C GLU A 171 6.48 20.69 -9.61
N LYS A 172 7.58 19.95 -9.52
CA LYS A 172 7.58 18.52 -9.21
C LYS A 172 7.69 18.31 -7.70
N ILE A 173 6.82 17.47 -7.18
CA ILE A 173 6.78 17.14 -5.76
C ILE A 173 6.91 15.63 -5.56
N LYS A 174 7.55 15.24 -4.46
CA LYS A 174 7.62 13.89 -3.99
C LYS A 174 6.49 13.63 -3.00
N ILE A 175 5.77 12.55 -3.21
CA ILE A 175 4.59 12.16 -2.44
C ILE A 175 4.84 10.80 -1.82
N ASP A 176 4.51 10.61 -0.54
CA ASP A 176 4.39 9.29 0.08
C ASP A 176 3.00 8.72 -0.27
N THR A 177 2.98 7.61 -1.01
CA THR A 177 1.74 7.01 -1.53
C THR A 177 0.90 6.32 -0.47
N ARG A 178 1.47 6.01 0.69
CA ARG A 178 0.79 5.28 1.77
C ARG A 178 -0.17 6.15 2.56
N ASP A 179 0.25 7.36 2.88
CA ASP A 179 -0.53 8.33 3.67
C ASP A 179 -1.01 9.53 2.85
N LYS A 180 -0.69 9.54 1.53
CA LYS A 180 -1.06 10.60 0.58
C LYS A 180 -0.52 11.96 0.98
N SER A 181 0.70 11.99 1.49
CA SER A 181 1.30 13.20 2.00
C SER A 181 2.41 13.74 1.09
N TYR A 182 2.49 15.07 1.06
CA TYR A 182 3.63 15.77 0.47
C TYR A 182 4.89 15.52 1.31
N VAL A 183 6.00 15.18 0.65
CA VAL A 183 7.30 14.98 1.30
C VAL A 183 8.21 16.18 1.08
N GLU A 184 8.51 16.49 -0.18
CA GLU A 184 9.43 17.56 -0.56
C GLU A 184 9.24 17.99 -2.01
N ARG A 185 9.78 19.18 -2.35
CA ARG A 185 9.93 19.58 -3.75
C ARG A 185 11.14 18.88 -4.36
N VAL A 186 10.98 18.42 -5.58
CA VAL A 186 12.06 17.85 -6.38
C VAL A 186 12.63 18.98 -7.26
N LYS A 187 13.89 19.33 -7.04
CA LYS A 187 14.60 20.26 -7.94
C LYS A 187 15.19 19.46 -9.09
N GLU A 188 15.05 19.98 -10.30
CA GLU A 188 15.74 19.44 -11.47
C GLU A 188 17.25 19.68 -11.38
#